data_19adaab0477ea1e4e673f32f6bced3af
#
_entry.id   19adaab0477ea1e4e673f32f6bced3af
#
_cell.length_a   1.000
_cell.length_b   1.000
_cell.length_c   1.000
_cell.angle_alpha   90.00
_cell.angle_beta   90.00
_cell.angle_gamma   90.00
#
_symmetry.space_group_name_H-M   'P 1'
#
loop_
_entity.id
_entity.type
_entity.pdbx_description
1 polymer ?
#
loop_
_entity_poly.entity_id
_entity_poly.type
_entity_poly.pdbx_seq_one_letter_code
_entity_poly.pdbx_strand_id
1 'polypeptide(L)'
;MTDTRRHRPSLLRVRAAALPAAALLLAGCAGPRSMLDPAGPSAQRISEIWWVMFTGAVVIWGLVLAFLLIALLRGQNTRALARPQRLIIGGGLVLPTVVLGALLAWGTLDSARLTGLGERPAAVVEVTARQWFWEFRYLDGDGVAVAASRDVLAMPLARMVEFRITSEDVIHSFWIPRLGGKMDAIPGRVNTLRLRADHDGGGTPIGGQCAEFCGLLHARMHFQVQVLDAGEWEAWLRANAVDAADTQPAGAGT
;
A
#
# COMPACT_ATOMS: atom_id res chain seq x y z
N MET A 1 -25.82 20.00 54.34
CA MET A 1 -24.71 19.00 54.35
C MET A 1 -24.87 18.14 53.11
N THR A 2 -24.18 18.50 52.02
CA THR A 2 -24.21 17.74 50.77
C THR A 2 -22.91 16.96 50.63
N ASP A 3 -23.03 15.63 50.80
CA ASP A 3 -21.92 14.67 50.67
C ASP A 3 -21.56 14.47 49.19
N THR A 4 -20.54 15.16 48.70
CA THR A 4 -19.97 14.97 47.35
C THR A 4 -18.93 13.82 47.40
N ARG A 5 -19.39 12.58 47.44
CA ARG A 5 -18.51 11.42 47.19
C ARG A 5 -18.01 11.45 45.74
N ARG A 6 -16.80 11.93 45.53
CA ARG A 6 -16.07 11.76 44.28
C ARG A 6 -15.79 10.28 44.03
N HIS A 7 -16.57 9.66 43.15
CA HIS A 7 -16.26 8.32 42.62
C HIS A 7 -14.92 8.35 41.89
N ARG A 8 -13.85 7.93 42.54
CA ARG A 8 -12.58 7.60 41.85
C ARG A 8 -12.79 6.28 41.10
N PRO A 9 -12.68 6.22 39.79
CA PRO A 9 -12.74 4.95 39.07
C PRO A 9 -11.60 4.05 39.55
N SER A 10 -11.90 2.82 39.93
CA SER A 10 -10.89 1.87 40.39
C SER A 10 -9.92 1.57 39.24
N LEU A 11 -8.61 1.49 39.52
CA LEU A 11 -7.55 1.17 38.53
C LEU A 11 -7.85 -0.13 37.77
N LEU A 12 -8.59 -1.07 38.36
CA LEU A 12 -9.08 -2.27 37.69
C LEU A 12 -10.06 -1.98 36.55
N ARG A 13 -10.98 -1.01 36.73
CA ARG A 13 -11.95 -0.62 35.67
C ARG A 13 -11.26 0.09 34.49
N VAL A 14 -10.24 0.88 34.76
CA VAL A 14 -9.44 1.54 33.71
C VAL A 14 -8.62 0.52 32.93
N ARG A 15 -8.02 -0.47 33.60
CA ARG A 15 -7.28 -1.56 32.95
C ARG A 15 -8.18 -2.49 32.14
N ALA A 16 -9.39 -2.79 32.65
CA ALA A 16 -10.37 -3.63 31.95
C ALA A 16 -10.93 -2.96 30.67
N ALA A 17 -10.99 -1.62 30.62
CA ALA A 17 -11.40 -0.88 29.43
C ALA A 17 -10.26 -0.66 28.43
N ALA A 18 -9.00 -0.63 28.87
CA ALA A 18 -7.84 -0.40 28.01
C ALA A 18 -7.53 -1.58 27.08
N LEU A 19 -7.75 -2.82 27.53
CA LEU A 19 -7.51 -4.03 26.73
C LEU A 19 -8.42 -4.15 25.48
N PRO A 20 -9.76 -3.99 25.58
CA PRO A 20 -10.61 -4.02 24.39
C PRO A 20 -10.40 -2.81 23.47
N ALA A 21 -10.05 -1.64 24.02
CA ALA A 21 -9.72 -0.47 23.22
C ALA A 21 -8.42 -0.68 22.41
N ALA A 22 -7.40 -1.29 23.00
CA ALA A 22 -6.16 -1.65 22.30
C ALA A 22 -6.41 -2.72 21.22
N ALA A 23 -7.27 -3.72 21.51
CA ALA A 23 -7.64 -4.75 20.54
C ALA A 23 -8.41 -4.17 19.33
N LEU A 24 -9.30 -3.21 19.55
CA LEU A 24 -10.03 -2.49 18.49
C LEU A 24 -9.11 -1.65 17.60
N LEU A 25 -8.05 -1.06 18.16
CA LEU A 25 -7.06 -0.29 17.39
C LEU A 25 -6.20 -1.18 16.50
N LEU A 26 -5.95 -2.44 16.91
CA LEU A 26 -5.17 -3.41 16.12
C LEU A 26 -6.00 -4.07 15.00
N ALA A 27 -7.32 -4.19 15.15
CA ALA A 27 -8.21 -4.80 14.17
C ALA A 27 -8.31 -4.00 12.85
N GLY A 28 -7.96 -2.72 12.85
CA GLY A 28 -8.02 -1.86 11.65
C GLY A 28 -6.86 -2.03 10.65
N CYS A 29 -5.83 -2.84 10.97
CA CYS A 29 -4.64 -2.98 10.11
C CYS A 29 -4.76 -4.08 9.05
N ALA A 30 -5.76 -4.96 9.11
CA ALA A 30 -6.01 -6.01 8.14
C ALA A 30 -7.16 -5.68 7.21
N GLY A 31 -7.17 -6.26 5.99
CA GLY A 31 -8.28 -6.10 5.06
C GLY A 31 -7.86 -6.26 3.58
N PRO A 32 -8.83 -6.37 2.66
CA PRO A 32 -8.59 -6.69 1.25
C PRO A 32 -7.65 -5.71 0.53
N ARG A 33 -7.54 -4.50 1.04
CA ARG A 33 -6.74 -3.40 0.49
C ARG A 33 -5.82 -2.75 1.51
N SER A 34 -5.42 -3.51 2.54
CA SER A 34 -4.47 -3.03 3.55
C SER A 34 -3.03 -3.32 3.14
N MET A 35 -2.22 -2.30 2.93
CA MET A 35 -0.78 -2.46 2.70
C MET A 35 -0.02 -2.92 3.96
N LEU A 36 -0.66 -2.92 5.13
CA LEU A 36 -0.09 -3.44 6.39
C LEU A 36 -0.36 -4.94 6.59
N ASP A 37 -1.07 -5.56 5.64
CA ASP A 37 -1.30 -7.00 5.53
C ASP A 37 -0.80 -7.48 4.15
N PRO A 38 0.54 -7.49 3.93
CA PRO A 38 1.13 -7.73 2.63
C PRO A 38 0.95 -9.19 2.17
N ALA A 39 0.69 -9.38 0.88
CA ALA A 39 0.60 -10.68 0.23
C ALA A 39 1.68 -10.86 -0.85
N GLY A 40 2.58 -9.89 -1.01
CA GLY A 40 3.69 -9.94 -1.95
C GLY A 40 4.92 -9.18 -1.45
N PRO A 41 6.10 -9.45 -2.05
CA PRO A 41 7.39 -8.98 -1.54
C PRO A 41 7.53 -7.45 -1.61
N SER A 42 6.98 -6.79 -2.63
CA SER A 42 7.04 -5.33 -2.72
C SER A 42 6.21 -4.65 -1.63
N ALA A 43 4.99 -5.16 -1.36
CA ALA A 43 4.15 -4.65 -0.27
C ALA A 43 4.79 -4.91 1.11
N GLN A 44 5.43 -6.06 1.28
CA GLN A 44 6.13 -6.38 2.53
C GLN A 44 7.25 -5.36 2.81
N ARG A 45 8.06 -5.01 1.81
CA ARG A 45 9.11 -3.99 1.96
C ARG A 45 8.54 -2.62 2.29
N ILE A 46 7.46 -2.21 1.63
CA ILE A 46 6.77 -0.95 1.94
C ILE A 46 6.26 -0.95 3.38
N SER A 47 5.67 -2.06 3.84
CA SER A 47 5.19 -2.22 5.21
C SER A 47 6.33 -2.16 6.25
N GLU A 48 7.48 -2.80 5.98
CA GLU A 48 8.68 -2.73 6.84
C GLU A 48 9.18 -1.28 7.00
N ILE A 49 9.31 -0.55 5.89
CA ILE A 49 9.72 0.86 5.91
C ILE A 49 8.71 1.69 6.70
N TRP A 50 7.41 1.47 6.49
CA TRP A 50 6.34 2.16 7.21
C TRP A 50 6.44 1.95 8.73
N TRP A 51 6.65 0.70 9.19
CA TRP A 51 6.76 0.39 10.62
C TRP A 51 7.99 1.04 11.27
N VAL A 52 9.12 1.08 10.57
CA VAL A 52 10.33 1.77 11.05
C VAL A 52 10.08 3.28 11.17
N MET A 53 9.49 3.88 10.14
CA MET A 53 9.15 5.31 10.15
C MET A 53 8.11 5.64 11.24
N PHE A 54 7.06 4.83 11.38
CA PHE A 54 6.03 5.01 12.39
C PHE A 54 6.60 4.92 13.80
N THR A 55 7.40 3.89 14.09
CA THR A 55 8.03 3.72 15.40
C THR A 55 8.97 4.90 15.72
N GLY A 56 9.78 5.31 14.76
CA GLY A 56 10.66 6.48 14.91
C GLY A 56 9.87 7.76 15.16
N ALA A 57 8.78 7.98 14.43
CA ALA A 57 7.91 9.14 14.63
C ALA A 57 7.25 9.15 16.01
N VAL A 58 6.74 7.99 16.48
CA VAL A 58 6.16 7.86 17.83
C VAL A 58 7.19 8.17 18.92
N VAL A 59 8.43 7.69 18.78
CA VAL A 59 9.51 7.99 19.74
C VAL A 59 9.83 9.48 19.76
N ILE A 60 10.03 10.09 18.60
CA ILE A 60 10.34 11.53 18.51
C ILE A 60 9.18 12.36 19.07
N TRP A 61 7.94 12.02 18.70
CA TRP A 61 6.74 12.69 19.19
C TRP A 61 6.60 12.58 20.72
N GLY A 62 6.84 11.37 21.27
CA GLY A 62 6.84 11.14 22.72
C GLY A 62 7.90 11.97 23.46
N LEU A 63 9.11 12.06 22.90
CA LEU A 63 10.17 12.92 23.45
C LEU A 63 9.77 14.39 23.45
N VAL A 64 9.22 14.89 22.34
CA VAL A 64 8.75 16.28 22.24
C VAL A 64 7.66 16.57 23.26
N LEU A 65 6.67 15.66 23.41
CA LEU A 65 5.64 15.80 24.44
C LEU A 65 6.22 15.76 25.86
N ALA A 66 7.17 14.89 26.13
CA ALA A 66 7.82 14.82 27.44
C ALA A 66 8.55 16.14 27.76
N PHE A 67 9.30 16.69 26.79
CA PHE A 67 9.95 18.00 26.97
C PHE A 67 8.93 19.12 27.17
N LEU A 68 7.83 19.13 26.43
CA LEU A 68 6.74 20.09 26.59
C LEU A 68 6.12 20.01 28.00
N LEU A 69 5.79 18.80 28.47
CA LEU A 69 5.24 18.58 29.79
C LEU A 69 6.20 19.00 30.90
N ILE A 70 7.49 18.67 30.77
CA ILE A 70 8.53 19.13 31.73
C ILE A 70 8.60 20.67 31.75
N ALA A 71 8.55 21.31 30.58
CA ALA A 71 8.57 22.77 30.50
C ALA A 71 7.35 23.42 31.16
N LEU A 72 6.15 22.85 30.97
CA LEU A 72 4.90 23.33 31.56
C LEU A 72 4.87 23.13 33.08
N LEU A 73 5.31 21.96 33.57
CA LEU A 73 5.23 21.59 34.99
C LEU A 73 6.33 22.26 35.83
N ARG A 74 7.53 22.52 35.28
CA ARG A 74 8.68 23.09 36.01
C ARG A 74 8.77 24.60 35.92
N GLY A 75 7.99 25.28 35.08
CA GLY A 75 7.94 26.73 34.96
C GLY A 75 9.32 27.35 34.67
N GLN A 76 9.62 28.47 35.37
CA GLN A 76 10.86 29.22 35.11
C GLN A 76 12.15 28.53 35.53
N ASN A 77 12.11 27.47 36.36
CA ASN A 77 13.27 26.73 36.85
C ASN A 77 13.93 25.84 35.78
N THR A 78 13.34 25.66 34.60
CA THR A 78 13.92 24.87 33.51
C THR A 78 14.97 25.61 32.70
N ARG A 79 15.12 26.93 32.87
CA ARG A 79 16.10 27.75 32.13
C ARG A 79 17.54 27.33 32.35
N ALA A 80 17.82 26.59 33.44
CA ALA A 80 19.17 26.12 33.77
C ALA A 80 19.56 24.79 33.10
N LEU A 81 18.62 24.00 32.55
CA LEU A 81 18.86 22.62 32.10
C LEU A 81 19.29 22.47 30.65
N ALA A 82 19.07 23.46 29.79
CA ALA A 82 19.52 23.37 28.40
C ALA A 82 19.95 24.74 27.90
N ARG A 83 21.10 24.82 27.30
CA ARG A 83 21.48 25.97 26.48
C ARG A 83 20.51 25.95 25.29
N PRO A 84 19.54 26.91 25.18
CA PRO A 84 18.43 26.82 24.22
C PRO A 84 18.91 26.67 22.77
N GLN A 85 20.06 27.26 22.48
CA GLN A 85 20.72 27.21 21.19
C GLN A 85 21.14 25.78 20.78
N ARG A 86 21.62 24.95 21.73
CA ARG A 86 22.03 23.56 21.47
C ARG A 86 20.80 22.68 21.20
N LEU A 87 19.68 22.92 21.88
CA LEU A 87 18.42 22.22 21.68
C LEU A 87 17.82 22.56 20.32
N ILE A 88 17.83 23.84 19.93
CA ILE A 88 17.32 24.30 18.64
C ILE A 88 18.17 23.73 17.49
N ILE A 89 19.51 23.86 17.58
CA ILE A 89 20.39 23.35 16.52
C ILE A 89 20.40 21.82 16.49
N GLY A 90 20.57 21.15 17.63
CA GLY A 90 20.64 19.69 17.70
C GLY A 90 19.33 19.01 17.38
N GLY A 91 18.23 19.44 18.01
CA GLY A 91 16.91 18.85 17.84
C GLY A 91 16.13 19.34 16.61
N GLY A 92 16.31 20.63 16.25
CA GLY A 92 15.56 21.24 15.15
C GLY A 92 16.27 21.19 13.78
N LEU A 93 17.59 21.09 13.75
CA LEU A 93 18.36 21.07 12.49
C LEU A 93 19.10 19.74 12.31
N VAL A 94 19.99 19.37 13.24
CA VAL A 94 20.88 18.21 13.06
C VAL A 94 20.09 16.90 13.05
N LEU A 95 19.22 16.68 14.04
CA LEU A 95 18.42 15.45 14.14
C LEU A 95 17.54 15.21 12.90
N PRO A 96 16.70 16.15 12.43
CA PRO A 96 15.91 15.96 11.21
C PRO A 96 16.78 15.71 9.98
N THR A 97 17.89 16.45 9.81
CA THR A 97 18.79 16.27 8.67
C THR A 97 19.40 14.86 8.63
N VAL A 98 19.87 14.36 9.78
CA VAL A 98 20.45 13.02 9.88
C VAL A 98 19.39 11.94 9.64
N VAL A 99 18.20 12.07 10.25
CA VAL A 99 17.12 11.09 10.09
C VAL A 99 16.63 11.05 8.63
N LEU A 100 16.38 12.21 8.02
CA LEU A 100 15.93 12.29 6.63
C LEU A 100 17.01 11.81 5.66
N GLY A 101 18.28 12.14 5.90
CA GLY A 101 19.40 11.64 5.10
C GLY A 101 19.54 10.12 5.16
N ALA A 102 19.38 9.52 6.34
CA ALA A 102 19.41 8.08 6.53
C ALA A 102 18.22 7.38 5.83
N LEU A 103 17.00 7.94 5.95
CA LEU A 103 15.81 7.43 5.28
C LEU A 103 15.92 7.55 3.76
N LEU A 104 16.46 8.66 3.24
CA LEU A 104 16.70 8.84 1.81
C LEU A 104 17.71 7.81 1.28
N ALA A 105 18.83 7.62 1.96
CA ALA A 105 19.83 6.63 1.58
C ALA A 105 19.24 5.21 1.58
N TRP A 106 18.50 4.85 2.64
CA TRP A 106 17.86 3.54 2.72
C TRP A 106 16.82 3.34 1.60
N GLY A 107 15.91 4.31 1.40
CA GLY A 107 14.87 4.24 0.39
C GLY A 107 15.42 4.15 -1.03
N THR A 108 16.50 4.87 -1.35
CA THR A 108 17.15 4.81 -2.67
C THR A 108 17.84 3.47 -2.91
N LEU A 109 18.53 2.91 -1.91
CA LEU A 109 19.18 1.60 -2.01
C LEU A 109 18.18 0.46 -2.16
N ASP A 110 17.01 0.56 -1.54
CA ASP A 110 15.96 -0.48 -1.61
C ASP A 110 15.02 -0.31 -2.83
N SER A 111 15.02 0.86 -3.47
CA SER A 111 14.16 1.18 -4.61
C SER A 111 14.31 0.21 -5.79
N ALA A 112 15.54 -0.23 -6.09
CA ALA A 112 15.79 -1.21 -7.15
C ALA A 112 15.13 -2.58 -6.90
N ARG A 113 14.93 -2.95 -5.62
CA ARG A 113 14.27 -4.19 -5.22
C ARG A 113 12.74 -4.11 -5.32
N LEU A 114 12.19 -2.90 -5.16
CA LEU A 114 10.74 -2.66 -5.25
C LEU A 114 10.21 -2.74 -6.68
N THR A 115 11.04 -2.50 -7.68
CA THR A 115 10.62 -2.44 -9.09
C THR A 115 10.46 -3.81 -9.75
N GLY A 116 10.96 -4.90 -9.15
CA GLY A 116 10.91 -6.26 -9.73
C GLY A 116 11.62 -6.42 -11.10
N LEU A 117 12.44 -5.44 -11.51
CA LEU A 117 13.07 -5.39 -12.84
C LEU A 117 14.11 -6.49 -13.07
N GLY A 118 14.61 -7.13 -12.01
CA GLY A 118 15.60 -8.21 -12.10
C GLY A 118 15.01 -9.61 -12.39
N GLU A 119 13.69 -9.79 -12.27
CA GLU A 119 13.02 -11.07 -12.45
C GLU A 119 12.26 -11.12 -13.78
N ARG A 120 12.37 -12.25 -14.53
CA ARG A 120 11.61 -12.42 -15.76
C ARG A 120 10.14 -12.65 -15.43
N PRO A 121 9.20 -11.93 -16.06
CA PRO A 121 7.79 -12.18 -15.84
C PRO A 121 7.37 -13.54 -16.40
N ALA A 122 6.54 -14.26 -15.64
CA ALA A 122 5.94 -15.52 -16.07
C ALA A 122 4.63 -15.31 -16.85
N ALA A 123 4.01 -14.15 -16.69
CA ALA A 123 2.83 -13.73 -17.43
C ALA A 123 2.90 -12.22 -17.70
N VAL A 124 2.30 -11.80 -18.81
CA VAL A 124 2.11 -10.40 -19.17
C VAL A 124 0.61 -10.13 -19.26
N VAL A 125 0.16 -9.08 -18.58
CA VAL A 125 -1.26 -8.67 -18.56
C VAL A 125 -1.35 -7.22 -19.00
N GLU A 126 -2.09 -6.97 -20.06
CA GLU A 126 -2.51 -5.62 -20.43
C GLU A 126 -3.67 -5.19 -19.52
N VAL A 127 -3.53 -4.00 -18.95
CA VAL A 127 -4.51 -3.39 -18.05
C VAL A 127 -5.02 -2.12 -18.69
N THR A 128 -6.28 -2.11 -19.07
CA THR A 128 -6.93 -0.93 -19.64
C THR A 128 -7.96 -0.39 -18.65
N ALA A 129 -7.75 0.86 -18.23
CA ALA A 129 -8.69 1.58 -17.39
C ALA A 129 -9.74 2.30 -18.24
N ARG A 130 -10.99 2.22 -17.82
CA ARG A 130 -12.14 2.99 -18.37
C ARG A 130 -13.01 3.49 -17.23
N GLN A 131 -13.75 4.54 -17.42
CA GLN A 131 -14.74 5.03 -16.45
C GLN A 131 -15.97 4.08 -16.40
N TRP A 132 -16.17 3.25 -15.38
CA TRP A 132 -15.41 3.09 -14.12
C TRP A 132 -15.21 1.61 -13.85
N PHE A 133 -14.39 0.94 -14.67
CA PHE A 133 -14.06 -0.47 -14.60
C PHE A 133 -12.65 -0.74 -15.15
N TRP A 134 -12.16 -1.96 -14.91
CA TRP A 134 -10.86 -2.44 -15.35
C TRP A 134 -11.00 -3.58 -16.33
N GLU A 135 -10.31 -3.55 -17.47
CA GLU A 135 -10.16 -4.66 -18.40
C GLU A 135 -8.75 -5.24 -18.28
N PHE A 136 -8.68 -6.57 -18.24
CA PHE A 136 -7.44 -7.34 -18.17
C PHE A 136 -7.35 -8.27 -19.37
N ARG A 137 -6.26 -8.18 -20.14
CA ARG A 137 -5.99 -9.06 -21.28
C ARG A 137 -4.68 -9.77 -21.02
N TYR A 138 -4.69 -11.10 -21.08
CA TYR A 138 -3.57 -11.97 -20.77
C TYR A 138 -2.88 -12.34 -22.08
N LEU A 139 -1.58 -12.04 -22.19
CA LEU A 139 -0.81 -12.23 -23.41
C LEU A 139 0.00 -13.53 -23.36
N ASP A 140 0.09 -14.21 -24.50
CA ASP A 140 1.05 -15.30 -24.72
C ASP A 140 2.48 -14.79 -25.00
N GLY A 141 3.39 -15.72 -25.35
CA GLY A 141 4.79 -15.41 -25.66
C GLY A 141 4.98 -14.53 -26.91
N ASP A 142 4.02 -14.53 -27.81
CA ASP A 142 4.01 -13.74 -29.06
C ASP A 142 3.30 -12.40 -28.90
N GLY A 143 2.75 -12.12 -27.72
CA GLY A 143 2.03 -10.89 -27.40
C GLY A 143 0.56 -10.89 -27.88
N VAL A 144 0.01 -12.06 -28.19
CA VAL A 144 -1.39 -12.23 -28.57
C VAL A 144 -2.23 -12.46 -27.31
N ALA A 145 -3.40 -11.81 -27.22
CA ALA A 145 -4.31 -12.01 -26.12
C ALA A 145 -4.96 -13.41 -26.20
N VAL A 146 -4.76 -14.21 -25.16
CA VAL A 146 -5.29 -15.58 -25.04
C VAL A 146 -6.47 -15.67 -24.08
N ALA A 147 -6.61 -14.73 -23.15
CA ALA A 147 -7.73 -14.63 -22.21
C ALA A 147 -8.03 -13.18 -21.86
N ALA A 148 -9.26 -12.90 -21.41
CA ALA A 148 -9.64 -11.57 -20.93
C ALA A 148 -10.61 -11.67 -19.75
N SER A 149 -10.63 -10.61 -18.93
CA SER A 149 -11.57 -10.49 -17.81
C SER A 149 -11.88 -9.03 -17.52
N ARG A 150 -12.95 -8.79 -16.77
CA ARG A 150 -13.37 -7.47 -16.32
C ARG A 150 -13.55 -7.46 -14.82
N ASP A 151 -12.93 -6.46 -14.15
CA ASP A 151 -12.98 -6.26 -12.69
C ASP A 151 -12.55 -7.47 -11.84
N VAL A 152 -11.98 -8.50 -12.47
CA VAL A 152 -11.39 -9.67 -11.83
C VAL A 152 -10.01 -9.92 -12.46
N LEU A 153 -8.96 -9.74 -11.68
CA LEU A 153 -7.59 -10.02 -12.08
C LEU A 153 -7.18 -11.41 -11.56
N ALA A 154 -6.81 -12.32 -12.45
CA ALA A 154 -6.15 -13.57 -12.07
C ALA A 154 -4.62 -13.40 -12.09
N MET A 155 -3.94 -14.03 -11.14
CA MET A 155 -2.47 -14.05 -11.07
C MET A 155 -1.97 -15.44 -10.69
N PRO A 156 -0.90 -15.94 -11.32
CA PRO A 156 -0.26 -17.18 -10.90
C PRO A 156 0.47 -16.99 -9.56
N LEU A 157 0.28 -17.94 -8.65
CA LEU A 157 0.89 -17.96 -7.32
C LEU A 157 2.44 -17.97 -7.42
N ALA A 158 3.09 -17.16 -6.60
CA ALA A 158 4.55 -17.06 -6.45
C ALA A 158 5.31 -16.80 -7.76
N ARG A 159 4.64 -16.24 -8.78
CA ARG A 159 5.26 -15.91 -10.07
C ARG A 159 5.16 -14.41 -10.34
N MET A 160 6.19 -13.85 -10.96
CA MET A 160 6.21 -12.44 -11.35
C MET A 160 5.27 -12.21 -12.53
N VAL A 161 4.39 -11.20 -12.41
CA VAL A 161 3.49 -10.74 -13.48
C VAL A 161 3.87 -9.33 -13.87
N GLU A 162 4.00 -9.08 -15.18
CA GLU A 162 4.18 -7.76 -15.76
C GLU A 162 2.82 -7.21 -16.18
N PHE A 163 2.47 -6.06 -15.66
CA PHE A 163 1.28 -5.29 -16.04
C PHE A 163 1.69 -4.17 -16.98
N ARG A 164 1.08 -4.13 -18.18
CA ARG A 164 1.17 -3.03 -19.15
C ARG A 164 -0.10 -2.20 -19.03
N ILE A 165 0.03 -1.02 -18.45
CA ILE A 165 -1.09 -0.25 -17.92
C ILE A 165 -1.32 0.99 -18.76
N THR A 166 -2.54 1.16 -19.26
CA THR A 166 -2.99 2.33 -20.04
C THR A 166 -4.43 2.71 -19.68
N SER A 167 -4.91 3.81 -20.23
CA SER A 167 -6.31 4.26 -20.12
C SER A 167 -6.85 4.65 -21.49
N GLU A 168 -8.16 4.50 -21.69
CA GLU A 168 -8.86 4.92 -22.90
C GLU A 168 -9.63 6.24 -22.75
N ASP A 169 -9.72 6.80 -21.55
CA ASP A 169 -10.49 8.03 -21.31
C ASP A 169 -9.71 9.06 -20.48
N VAL A 170 -9.78 8.99 -19.15
CA VAL A 170 -9.08 9.88 -18.23
C VAL A 170 -7.92 9.18 -17.55
N ILE A 171 -7.12 9.91 -16.76
CA ILE A 171 -6.09 9.30 -15.94
C ILE A 171 -6.76 8.51 -14.79
N HIS A 172 -6.32 7.27 -14.60
CA HIS A 172 -6.60 6.41 -13.47
C HIS A 172 -5.29 5.98 -12.80
N SER A 173 -5.33 5.25 -11.71
CA SER A 173 -4.13 4.62 -11.15
C SER A 173 -4.44 3.21 -10.68
N PHE A 174 -3.72 2.25 -11.24
CA PHE A 174 -3.83 0.83 -10.90
C PHE A 174 -3.09 0.56 -9.59
N TRP A 175 -3.78 0.02 -8.60
CA TRP A 175 -3.18 -0.26 -7.30
C TRP A 175 -3.75 -1.51 -6.64
N ILE A 176 -2.85 -2.42 -6.26
CA ILE A 176 -3.14 -3.58 -5.41
C ILE A 176 -2.32 -3.42 -4.13
N PRO A 177 -2.88 -2.77 -3.07
CA PRO A 177 -2.11 -2.38 -1.88
C PRO A 177 -1.37 -3.53 -1.19
N ARG A 178 -1.97 -4.73 -1.18
CA ARG A 178 -1.36 -5.92 -0.58
C ARG A 178 -0.21 -6.52 -1.40
N LEU A 179 -0.01 -6.10 -2.65
CA LEU A 179 1.06 -6.60 -3.52
C LEU A 179 2.18 -5.59 -3.75
N GLY A 180 1.88 -4.29 -3.75
CA GLY A 180 2.92 -3.29 -3.96
C GLY A 180 2.43 -1.86 -4.18
N GLY A 181 3.29 -1.05 -4.81
CA GLY A 181 2.99 0.34 -5.17
C GLY A 181 1.97 0.45 -6.28
N LYS A 182 1.51 1.68 -6.55
CA LYS A 182 0.58 2.01 -7.64
C LYS A 182 1.32 2.45 -8.91
N MET A 183 0.61 2.37 -10.04
CA MET A 183 1.08 2.87 -11.34
C MET A 183 -0.07 3.55 -12.08
N ASP A 184 0.17 4.75 -12.60
CA ASP A 184 -0.85 5.51 -13.29
C ASP A 184 -1.16 4.90 -14.66
N ALA A 185 -2.45 4.83 -14.98
CA ALA A 185 -3.01 4.49 -16.27
C ALA A 185 -3.30 5.80 -17.02
N ILE A 186 -2.47 6.13 -18.02
CA ILE A 186 -2.50 7.42 -18.70
C ILE A 186 -2.91 7.21 -20.16
N PRO A 187 -3.89 7.98 -20.69
CA PRO A 187 -4.28 7.90 -22.09
C PRO A 187 -3.09 8.13 -23.03
N GLY A 188 -2.94 7.26 -24.03
CA GLY A 188 -1.86 7.33 -25.02
C GLY A 188 -0.47 6.95 -24.53
N ARG A 189 -0.36 6.42 -23.29
CA ARG A 189 0.91 5.95 -22.71
C ARG A 189 0.74 4.57 -22.07
N VAL A 190 1.70 3.68 -22.30
CA VAL A 190 1.78 2.39 -21.61
C VAL A 190 2.84 2.48 -20.51
N ASN A 191 2.43 2.35 -19.26
CA ASN A 191 3.29 2.23 -18.10
C ASN A 191 3.45 0.76 -17.72
N THR A 192 4.59 0.40 -17.12
CA THR A 192 4.87 -0.99 -16.70
C THR A 192 5.01 -1.08 -15.19
N LEU A 193 4.33 -2.07 -14.60
CA LEU A 193 4.44 -2.42 -13.19
C LEU A 193 4.64 -3.94 -13.08
N ARG A 194 5.53 -4.39 -12.20
CA ARG A 194 5.74 -5.81 -11.93
C ARG A 194 5.39 -6.14 -10.50
N LEU A 195 4.52 -7.11 -10.32
CA LEU A 195 4.07 -7.57 -9.00
C LEU A 195 4.09 -9.11 -8.93
N ARG A 196 4.27 -9.61 -7.72
CA ARG A 196 4.18 -11.03 -7.38
C ARG A 196 3.30 -11.20 -6.16
N ALA A 197 2.43 -12.19 -6.18
CA ALA A 197 1.67 -12.64 -5.03
C ALA A 197 2.31 -13.91 -4.48
N ASP A 198 2.81 -13.88 -3.23
CA ASP A 198 3.47 -15.01 -2.59
C ASP A 198 2.48 -15.96 -1.91
N HIS A 199 1.24 -15.51 -1.69
CA HIS A 199 0.11 -16.30 -1.19
C HIS A 199 -1.24 -15.69 -1.63
N ASP A 200 -2.31 -16.44 -1.47
CA ASP A 200 -3.69 -16.13 -1.88
C ASP A 200 -4.41 -15.10 -0.97
N GLY A 201 -3.69 -14.56 0.02
CA GLY A 201 -4.25 -13.63 1.00
C GLY A 201 -4.52 -14.26 2.36
N GLY A 202 -4.33 -15.59 2.54
CA GLY A 202 -4.47 -16.26 3.83
C GLY A 202 -5.86 -16.14 4.45
N GLY A 203 -6.92 -16.24 3.61
CA GLY A 203 -8.31 -16.08 4.03
C GLY A 203 -8.85 -14.65 3.98
N THR A 204 -8.00 -13.63 3.78
CA THR A 204 -8.42 -12.26 3.49
C THR A 204 -8.33 -12.03 1.98
N PRO A 205 -9.43 -11.70 1.29
CA PRO A 205 -9.40 -11.45 -0.16
C PRO A 205 -8.38 -10.37 -0.52
N ILE A 206 -7.74 -10.50 -1.70
CA ILE A 206 -6.89 -9.45 -2.23
C ILE A 206 -7.73 -8.59 -3.18
N GLY A 207 -7.75 -7.28 -2.97
CA GLY A 207 -8.48 -6.34 -3.79
C GLY A 207 -7.58 -5.27 -4.38
N GLY A 208 -7.94 -4.82 -5.57
CA GLY A 208 -7.36 -3.64 -6.20
C GLY A 208 -8.36 -2.49 -6.29
N GLN A 209 -7.86 -1.31 -6.60
CA GLN A 209 -8.66 -0.09 -6.71
C GLN A 209 -8.03 0.95 -7.63
N CYS A 210 -8.84 1.87 -8.11
CA CYS A 210 -8.36 3.11 -8.70
C CYS A 210 -7.83 4.04 -7.60
N ALA A 211 -6.62 4.54 -7.78
CA ALA A 211 -5.94 5.41 -6.82
C ALA A 211 -5.63 6.81 -7.39
N GLU A 212 -6.34 7.22 -8.46
CA GLU A 212 -6.33 8.57 -9.03
C GLU A 212 -7.76 9.01 -9.35
N PHE A 213 -8.13 10.23 -8.97
CA PHE A 213 -9.50 10.70 -9.16
C PHE A 213 -9.90 10.71 -10.64
N CYS A 214 -10.87 9.88 -10.99
CA CYS A 214 -11.32 9.64 -12.36
C CYS A 214 -12.81 9.97 -12.60
N GLY A 215 -13.45 10.70 -11.70
CA GLY A 215 -14.83 11.14 -11.84
C GLY A 215 -15.82 10.54 -10.85
N LEU A 216 -17.10 10.48 -11.21
CA LEU A 216 -18.24 10.25 -10.31
C LEU A 216 -18.16 8.93 -9.52
N LEU A 217 -17.77 7.83 -10.17
CA LEU A 217 -17.70 6.51 -9.53
C LEU A 217 -16.28 6.11 -9.12
N HIS A 218 -15.34 7.06 -9.04
CA HIS A 218 -13.97 6.81 -8.61
C HIS A 218 -13.89 5.94 -7.35
N ALA A 219 -14.67 6.26 -6.32
CA ALA A 219 -14.66 5.52 -5.06
C ALA A 219 -15.24 4.09 -5.16
N ARG A 220 -15.85 3.72 -6.28
CA ARG A 220 -16.41 2.39 -6.55
C ARG A 220 -15.63 1.60 -7.59
N MET A 221 -14.62 2.20 -8.23
CA MET A 221 -13.80 1.56 -9.25
C MET A 221 -12.77 0.62 -8.61
N HIS A 222 -13.24 -0.57 -8.27
CA HIS A 222 -12.50 -1.63 -7.60
C HIS A 222 -12.45 -2.87 -8.47
N PHE A 223 -11.49 -3.76 -8.19
CA PHE A 223 -11.42 -5.10 -8.79
C PHE A 223 -10.96 -6.13 -7.75
N GLN A 224 -11.26 -7.40 -8.02
CA GLN A 224 -10.81 -8.53 -7.21
C GLN A 224 -9.54 -9.14 -7.79
N VAL A 225 -8.67 -9.68 -6.93
CA VAL A 225 -7.49 -10.42 -7.34
C VAL A 225 -7.63 -11.87 -6.91
N GLN A 226 -7.55 -12.79 -7.86
CA GLN A 226 -7.54 -14.23 -7.66
C GLN A 226 -6.10 -14.72 -7.85
N VAL A 227 -5.50 -15.24 -6.80
CA VAL A 227 -4.17 -15.86 -6.86
C VAL A 227 -4.37 -17.35 -6.97
N LEU A 228 -3.89 -17.93 -8.07
CA LEU A 228 -4.21 -19.29 -8.51
C LEU A 228 -2.93 -20.14 -8.55
N ASP A 229 -3.04 -21.40 -8.14
CA ASP A 229 -1.96 -22.37 -8.36
C ASP A 229 -1.77 -22.67 -9.87
N ALA A 230 -0.77 -23.46 -10.21
CA ALA A 230 -0.45 -23.71 -11.61
C ALA A 230 -1.59 -24.39 -12.38
N GLY A 231 -2.31 -25.33 -11.76
CA GLY A 231 -3.43 -26.03 -12.39
C GLY A 231 -4.68 -25.16 -12.53
N GLU A 232 -4.98 -24.41 -11.49
CA GLU A 232 -6.07 -23.43 -11.46
C GLU A 232 -5.83 -22.30 -12.46
N TRP A 233 -4.59 -21.83 -12.58
CA TRP A 233 -4.19 -20.79 -13.54
C TRP A 233 -4.46 -21.23 -14.98
N GLU A 234 -4.00 -22.42 -15.37
CA GLU A 234 -4.24 -22.97 -16.70
C GLU A 234 -5.74 -23.21 -16.97
N ALA A 235 -6.48 -23.68 -15.98
CA ALA A 235 -7.92 -23.86 -16.09
C ALA A 235 -8.65 -22.52 -16.26
N TRP A 236 -8.22 -21.51 -15.50
CA TRP A 236 -8.78 -20.16 -15.57
C TRP A 236 -8.54 -19.51 -16.94
N LEU A 237 -7.32 -19.61 -17.50
CA LEU A 237 -7.03 -19.11 -18.85
C LEU A 237 -7.93 -19.73 -19.90
N ARG A 238 -8.12 -21.07 -19.84
CA ARG A 238 -9.04 -21.76 -20.78
C ARG A 238 -10.49 -21.34 -20.62
N ALA A 239 -10.95 -21.12 -19.39
CA ALA A 239 -12.33 -20.73 -19.11
C ALA A 239 -12.64 -19.27 -19.54
N ASN A 240 -11.63 -18.42 -19.62
CA ASN A 240 -11.75 -17.01 -20.01
C ASN A 240 -11.08 -16.72 -21.36
N ALA A 241 -10.87 -17.77 -22.19
CA ALA A 241 -10.25 -17.62 -23.49
C ALA A 241 -11.03 -16.65 -24.38
N VAL A 242 -10.29 -15.84 -25.16
CA VAL A 242 -10.86 -14.92 -26.16
C VAL A 242 -10.59 -15.46 -27.56
N ASP A 243 -11.54 -15.24 -28.47
CA ASP A 243 -11.34 -15.60 -29.87
C ASP A 243 -10.31 -14.69 -30.55
N ALA A 244 -9.52 -15.24 -31.46
CA ALA A 244 -8.48 -14.52 -32.19
C ALA A 244 -8.97 -13.26 -32.94
N ALA A 245 -10.29 -13.15 -33.18
CA ALA A 245 -10.92 -11.99 -33.78
C ALA A 245 -11.00 -10.76 -32.84
N ASP A 246 -10.97 -10.98 -31.52
CA ASP A 246 -11.05 -9.91 -30.50
C ASP A 246 -9.67 -9.39 -30.04
N THR A 247 -8.61 -9.80 -30.75
CA THR A 247 -7.20 -9.56 -30.35
C THR A 247 -6.63 -8.24 -30.81
N GLN A 248 -7.44 -7.25 -31.19
CA GLN A 248 -6.91 -5.96 -31.63
C GLN A 248 -6.25 -5.22 -30.45
N PRO A 249 -4.94 -4.86 -30.54
CA PRO A 249 -4.25 -4.15 -29.46
C PRO A 249 -4.93 -2.81 -29.21
N ALA A 250 -5.22 -2.53 -27.95
CA ALA A 250 -5.68 -1.22 -27.51
C ALA A 250 -4.56 -0.19 -27.83
N GLY A 251 -4.73 0.61 -28.90
CA GLY A 251 -3.78 1.67 -29.22
C GLY A 251 -3.28 1.76 -30.67
N ALA A 252 -3.80 0.97 -31.61
CA ALA A 252 -3.52 1.17 -33.04
C ALA A 252 -4.60 2.07 -33.68
N GLY A 253 -4.82 3.25 -33.11
CA GLY A 253 -5.63 4.34 -33.67
C GLY A 253 -4.71 5.50 -33.98
N THR A 254 -4.55 5.80 -35.28
CA THR A 254 -3.79 6.90 -35.94
C THR A 254 -4.02 8.27 -35.33
#